data_aa133a16764de4034419335be6766bd4
#
_entry.id   aa133a16764de4034419335be6766bd4
#
_cell.length_a   1.000
_cell.length_b   1.000
_cell.length_c   1.000
_cell.angle_alpha   90.00
_cell.angle_beta   90.00
_cell.angle_gamma   90.00
#
_symmetry.space_group_name_H-M   'P 1'
#
loop_
_entity.id
_entity.type
_entity.pdbx_description
1 polymer ?
#
loop_
_entity_poly.entity_id
_entity_poly.type
_entity_poly.pdbx_seq_one_letter_code
_entity_poly.pdbx_strand_id
1 'polypeptide(L)'
;MEATTVILGAYLAAFKEYVPSRYSHNISDADVLKKSLKPVKNVAVTSSIQQYPCKITSQFMWDKSVKKCVRSLEKEGGRTKFIGKNPMRDDVEKWEKAIKAADGSDNEQIYPLVLYLSSARLWNENRTGEMSKIPARTDAYQRCLDPKRGNQTSFEYIKLLGNLAAEENDGIPLPAYEVIMNAVRYSLKEELSEGQQVLYSSRYGEIAVKNTDGTVINFSALSDGYRNVIKIVTDIATKMCILNPYLGKDTLILTPGIVVIDELDLSLHPTWQRRIVDILKELFPKVQFICATHSPFIIQSLEPGELITLDSILDEEYSGQSIEDIAEDVMNVKIAQYSEKKVEMYEAAEKYFKALKNAASNEDIEELKDRLDTLSARYSDNPAYNAWMQLKYLEKKAEMKNNATGE
;
A
#
# COMPACT_ATOMS: atom_id res chain seq x y z
N MET A 1 5.04 3.36 7.59
CA MET A 1 5.28 4.22 6.42
C MET A 1 5.92 5.55 6.78
N GLU A 2 5.36 6.31 7.71
CA GLU A 2 5.89 7.63 8.14
C GLU A 2 7.38 7.59 8.51
N ALA A 3 7.83 6.61 9.31
CA ALA A 3 9.24 6.49 9.70
C ALA A 3 10.16 6.32 8.47
N THR A 4 9.75 5.53 7.48
CA THR A 4 10.50 5.33 6.24
C THR A 4 10.60 6.63 5.44
N THR A 5 9.51 7.38 5.32
CA THR A 5 9.52 8.67 4.61
C THR A 5 10.39 9.71 5.30
N VAL A 6 10.45 9.71 6.64
CA VAL A 6 11.36 10.56 7.41
C VAL A 6 12.82 10.21 7.09
N ILE A 7 13.17 8.94 6.93
CA ILE A 7 14.53 8.52 6.56
C ILE A 7 14.84 8.89 5.10
N LEU A 8 13.90 8.66 4.18
CA LEU A 8 14.06 9.07 2.78
C LEU A 8 14.22 10.60 2.66
N GLY A 9 13.58 11.36 3.54
CA GLY A 9 13.79 12.80 3.66
C GLY A 9 15.23 13.20 3.96
N ALA A 10 16.03 12.31 4.54
CA ALA A 10 17.47 12.54 4.74
C ALA A 10 18.24 12.64 3.41
N TYR A 11 17.88 11.82 2.41
CA TYR A 11 18.44 11.89 1.07
C TYR A 11 18.13 13.25 0.42
N LEU A 12 16.86 13.65 0.43
CA LEU A 12 16.46 14.94 -0.14
C LEU A 12 17.09 16.12 0.59
N ALA A 13 17.24 16.04 1.90
CA ALA A 13 17.89 17.08 2.70
C ALA A 13 19.41 17.19 2.47
N ALA A 14 20.02 16.23 1.79
CA ALA A 14 21.43 16.30 1.42
C ALA A 14 21.67 17.27 0.24
N PHE A 15 20.70 17.43 -0.65
CA PHE A 15 20.76 18.42 -1.73
C PHE A 15 20.63 19.83 -1.19
N LYS A 16 21.62 20.69 -1.46
CA LYS A 16 21.63 22.07 -0.98
C LYS A 16 21.07 23.04 -2.01
N GLU A 17 21.39 22.81 -3.29
CA GLU A 17 21.17 23.78 -4.36
C GLU A 17 19.97 23.43 -5.24
N TYR A 18 19.76 22.14 -5.48
CA TYR A 18 18.78 21.67 -6.47
C TYR A 18 17.46 21.21 -5.89
N VAL A 19 17.42 20.81 -4.60
CA VAL A 19 16.19 20.37 -3.94
C VAL A 19 15.91 21.23 -2.72
N PRO A 20 14.86 22.05 -2.74
CA PRO A 20 14.51 22.87 -1.59
C PRO A 20 14.28 22.03 -0.32
N SER A 21 14.83 22.48 0.81
CA SER A 21 14.76 21.78 2.10
C SER A 21 13.32 21.54 2.59
N ARG A 22 12.35 22.30 2.10
CA ARG A 22 10.91 22.14 2.38
C ARG A 22 10.33 20.82 1.89
N TYR A 23 11.02 20.10 1.01
CA TYR A 23 10.57 18.80 0.50
C TYR A 23 11.03 17.61 1.35
N SER A 24 11.88 17.85 2.37
CA SER A 24 12.22 16.81 3.33
C SER A 24 11.06 16.52 4.26
N HIS A 25 10.73 15.25 4.43
CA HIS A 25 9.76 14.82 5.43
C HIS A 25 10.37 14.83 6.84
N ASN A 26 9.62 15.26 7.85
CA ASN A 26 10.07 15.44 9.21
C ASN A 26 9.18 14.69 10.20
N ILE A 27 9.73 14.32 11.36
CA ILE A 27 8.94 13.82 12.48
C ILE A 27 8.03 14.93 12.96
N SER A 28 6.74 14.69 13.03
CA SER A 28 5.73 15.61 13.57
C SER A 28 5.38 15.26 15.02
N ASP A 29 4.76 16.19 15.74
CA ASP A 29 4.26 15.89 17.10
C ASP A 29 3.16 14.81 17.10
N ALA A 30 2.49 14.60 15.97
CA ALA A 30 1.51 13.53 15.78
C ALA A 30 2.13 12.14 15.81
N ASP A 31 3.40 12.01 15.37
CA ASP A 31 4.15 10.74 15.32
C ASP A 31 4.70 10.34 16.70
N VAL A 32 4.59 11.23 17.69
CA VAL A 32 5.16 11.01 19.02
C VAL A 32 4.21 10.18 19.88
N LEU A 33 4.73 9.08 20.42
CA LEU A 33 3.97 8.18 21.28
C LEU A 33 3.41 8.95 22.50
N LYS A 34 2.12 8.74 22.79
CA LYS A 34 1.44 9.31 23.97
C LYS A 34 1.32 8.26 25.06
N LYS A 35 1.82 8.56 26.25
CA LYS A 35 1.63 7.74 27.44
C LYS A 35 0.48 8.27 28.27
N SER A 36 -0.56 7.46 28.48
CA SER A 36 -1.66 7.81 29.38
C SER A 36 -1.16 7.88 30.83
N LEU A 37 -1.46 8.97 31.52
CA LEU A 37 -1.24 9.05 32.96
C LEU A 37 -2.34 8.26 33.66
N LYS A 38 -1.97 7.49 34.69
CA LYS A 38 -2.97 6.82 35.56
C LYS A 38 -3.89 7.88 36.13
N PRO A 39 -5.23 7.69 36.17
CA PRO A 39 -6.14 8.66 36.74
C PRO A 39 -5.79 8.88 38.22
N VAL A 40 -5.58 10.11 38.57
CA VAL A 40 -5.48 10.53 39.98
C VAL A 40 -6.87 10.35 40.60
N LYS A 41 -6.97 9.72 41.76
CA LYS A 41 -8.25 9.51 42.48
C LYS A 41 -9.08 10.79 42.45
N ASN A 42 -10.30 10.70 41.91
CA ASN A 42 -11.32 11.75 41.81
C ASN A 42 -11.24 12.79 40.68
N VAL A 43 -10.41 12.57 39.64
CA VAL A 43 -10.44 13.45 38.45
C VAL A 43 -10.64 12.59 37.20
N ALA A 44 -11.77 12.77 36.52
CA ALA A 44 -12.14 12.01 35.30
C ALA A 44 -11.38 12.45 34.02
N VAL A 45 -10.26 13.14 34.19
CA VAL A 45 -9.43 13.59 33.02
C VAL A 45 -8.27 12.64 32.82
N THR A 46 -8.33 11.85 31.78
CA THR A 46 -7.18 11.11 31.25
C THR A 46 -6.27 12.10 30.52
N SER A 47 -5.28 12.63 31.18
CA SER A 47 -4.20 13.38 30.52
C SER A 47 -3.19 12.41 29.93
N SER A 48 -2.73 12.67 28.72
CA SER A 48 -1.64 11.93 28.08
C SER A 48 -0.44 12.84 27.89
N ILE A 49 0.76 12.32 28.14
CA ILE A 49 2.02 13.06 27.91
C ILE A 49 2.73 12.44 26.72
N GLN A 50 3.13 13.27 25.76
CA GLN A 50 3.96 12.87 24.64
C GLN A 50 5.37 12.51 25.12
N GLN A 51 5.92 11.43 24.54
CA GLN A 51 7.22 10.87 24.94
C GLN A 51 8.32 11.42 24.05
N TYR A 52 9.01 12.47 24.49
CA TYR A 52 10.21 12.99 23.83
C TYR A 52 11.48 12.47 24.52
N PRO A 53 12.63 12.34 23.81
CA PRO A 53 12.77 12.54 22.36
C PRO A 53 12.17 11.40 21.53
N CYS A 54 11.53 11.73 20.40
CA CYS A 54 11.15 10.75 19.40
C CYS A 54 12.30 10.57 18.42
N LYS A 55 12.81 9.33 18.28
CA LYS A 55 13.99 9.00 17.44
C LYS A 55 13.65 7.93 16.43
N ILE A 56 14.07 8.14 15.19
CA ILE A 56 14.03 7.17 14.12
C ILE A 56 15.44 6.84 13.71
N THR A 57 15.80 5.56 13.81
CA THR A 57 17.12 5.05 13.42
C THR A 57 16.94 4.07 12.27
N SER A 58 17.75 4.22 11.23
CA SER A 58 17.79 3.27 10.12
C SER A 58 19.21 2.93 9.73
N GLN A 59 19.38 1.74 9.19
CA GLN A 59 20.56 1.33 8.43
C GLN A 59 20.11 0.93 7.03
N PHE A 60 20.82 1.36 6.02
CA PHE A 60 20.52 1.05 4.62
C PHE A 60 21.82 0.93 3.84
N MET A 61 21.78 0.16 2.76
CA MET A 61 22.91 0.04 1.85
C MET A 61 22.81 1.12 0.79
N TRP A 62 23.90 1.83 0.55
CA TRP A 62 24.02 2.84 -0.48
C TRP A 62 25.39 2.72 -1.14
N ASP A 63 25.41 2.57 -2.47
CA ASP A 63 26.64 2.40 -3.24
C ASP A 63 27.65 1.44 -2.56
N LYS A 64 27.18 0.21 -2.25
CA LYS A 64 27.94 -0.86 -1.57
C LYS A 64 28.44 -0.51 -0.15
N SER A 65 28.04 0.61 0.42
CA SER A 65 28.37 1.01 1.79
C SER A 65 27.15 1.03 2.69
N VAL A 66 27.30 0.55 3.93
CA VAL A 66 26.24 0.64 4.94
C VAL A 66 26.23 2.04 5.53
N LYS A 67 25.11 2.72 5.40
CA LYS A 67 24.86 4.06 5.97
C LYS A 67 23.92 3.93 7.16
N LYS A 68 24.24 4.67 8.23
CA LYS A 68 23.35 4.80 9.40
C LYS A 68 22.81 6.21 9.47
N CYS A 69 21.49 6.33 9.55
CA CYS A 69 20.79 7.59 9.71
C CYS A 69 20.02 7.60 11.03
N VAL A 70 20.18 8.67 11.82
CA VAL A 70 19.38 8.88 13.03
C VAL A 70 18.78 10.26 12.96
N ARG A 71 17.46 10.33 13.03
CA ARG A 71 16.71 11.59 13.09
C ARG A 71 15.95 11.67 14.41
N SER A 72 15.87 12.84 15.00
CA SER A 72 15.25 13.05 16.32
C SER A 72 14.43 14.31 16.36
N LEU A 73 13.28 14.22 17.04
CA LEU A 73 12.46 15.34 17.51
C LEU A 73 12.60 15.40 19.03
N GLU A 74 13.29 16.42 19.54
CA GLU A 74 13.70 16.48 20.94
C GLU A 74 12.61 17.00 21.88
N LYS A 75 11.66 17.80 21.37
CA LYS A 75 10.57 18.41 22.15
C LYS A 75 9.39 18.80 21.27
N GLU A 76 8.24 19.00 21.88
CA GLU A 76 7.03 19.50 21.26
C GLU A 76 7.27 20.83 20.50
N GLY A 77 6.70 20.96 19.31
CA GLY A 77 6.90 22.11 18.42
C GLY A 77 8.34 22.29 17.93
N GLY A 78 9.20 21.32 18.18
CA GLY A 78 10.59 21.30 17.76
C GLY A 78 10.76 21.06 16.25
N ARG A 79 12.01 21.09 15.80
CA ARG A 79 12.39 20.67 14.44
C ARG A 79 13.12 19.34 14.49
N THR A 80 12.82 18.47 13.56
CA THR A 80 13.57 17.23 13.38
C THR A 80 15.03 17.53 13.04
N LYS A 81 15.95 16.93 13.79
CA LYS A 81 17.40 17.10 13.60
C LYS A 81 18.07 15.77 13.28
N PHE A 82 19.22 15.82 12.61
CA PHE A 82 20.12 14.68 12.54
C PHE A 82 20.89 14.55 13.86
N ILE A 83 21.01 13.32 14.34
CA ILE A 83 22.00 13.00 15.35
C ILE A 83 23.27 12.59 14.61
N GLY A 84 24.26 13.46 14.61
CA GLY A 84 25.46 13.36 13.78
C GLY A 84 25.29 14.04 12.41
N LYS A 85 26.14 13.62 11.45
CA LYS A 85 26.15 14.15 10.08
C LYS A 85 25.09 13.42 9.24
N ASN A 86 24.46 14.13 8.31
CA ASN A 86 23.62 13.46 7.30
C ASN A 86 24.47 12.48 6.48
N PRO A 87 24.18 11.16 6.51
CA PRO A 87 25.04 10.15 5.90
C PRO A 87 25.11 10.22 4.37
N MET A 88 24.15 10.92 3.73
CA MET A 88 24.07 11.06 2.28
C MET A 88 24.78 12.30 1.74
N ARG A 89 25.22 13.19 2.63
CA ARG A 89 25.70 14.52 2.23
C ARG A 89 26.92 14.47 1.31
N ASP A 90 27.88 13.64 1.64
CA ASP A 90 29.15 13.57 0.88
C ASP A 90 28.94 13.02 -0.53
N ASP A 91 28.00 12.07 -0.68
CA ASP A 91 27.68 11.46 -1.97
C ASP A 91 26.88 12.45 -2.85
N VAL A 92 25.91 13.14 -2.26
CA VAL A 92 25.13 14.16 -2.97
C VAL A 92 25.98 15.37 -3.37
N GLU A 93 26.89 15.81 -2.51
CA GLU A 93 27.84 16.90 -2.85
C GLU A 93 28.76 16.54 -4.03
N LYS A 94 29.16 15.27 -4.15
CA LYS A 94 29.90 14.80 -5.36
C LYS A 94 29.02 14.89 -6.61
N TRP A 95 27.76 14.50 -6.52
CA TRP A 95 26.83 14.61 -7.64
C TRP A 95 26.54 16.06 -8.03
N GLU A 96 26.30 16.96 -7.07
CA GLU A 96 26.12 18.38 -7.35
C GLU A 96 27.34 18.99 -8.06
N LYS A 97 28.55 18.59 -7.66
CA LYS A 97 29.78 19.00 -8.34
C LYS A 97 29.88 18.45 -9.77
N ALA A 98 29.53 17.18 -9.97
CA ALA A 98 29.53 16.56 -11.29
C ALA A 98 28.51 17.24 -12.23
N ILE A 99 27.32 17.56 -11.73
CA ILE A 99 26.30 18.32 -12.49
C ILE A 99 26.85 19.69 -12.93
N LYS A 100 27.49 20.42 -12.02
CA LYS A 100 28.07 21.73 -12.35
C LYS A 100 29.22 21.64 -13.35
N ALA A 101 30.08 20.60 -13.23
CA ALA A 101 31.22 20.42 -14.13
C ALA A 101 30.79 20.08 -15.57
N ALA A 102 29.64 19.40 -15.74
CA ALA A 102 29.11 19.00 -17.04
C ALA A 102 28.26 20.09 -17.74
N ASP A 103 28.26 21.32 -17.25
CA ASP A 103 27.49 22.45 -17.78
C ASP A 103 26.01 22.14 -18.08
N GLY A 104 25.47 21.18 -17.35
CA GLY A 104 24.03 20.84 -17.33
C GLY A 104 23.54 19.92 -18.44
N SER A 105 24.26 19.75 -19.56
CA SER A 105 23.75 19.05 -20.74
C SER A 105 24.10 17.56 -20.86
N ASP A 106 25.28 17.13 -20.34
CA ASP A 106 25.81 15.78 -20.57
C ASP A 106 26.07 14.98 -19.27
N ASN A 107 25.33 15.26 -18.21
CA ASN A 107 25.53 14.52 -16.98
C ASN A 107 24.74 13.20 -17.01
N GLU A 108 25.42 12.11 -17.35
CA GLU A 108 24.90 10.73 -17.33
C GLU A 108 24.76 10.12 -15.92
N GLN A 109 24.95 10.93 -14.85
CA GLN A 109 24.74 10.46 -13.49
C GLN A 109 23.31 9.97 -13.28
N ILE A 110 23.16 8.70 -12.90
CA ILE A 110 21.87 8.11 -12.59
C ILE A 110 21.38 8.64 -11.24
N TYR A 111 20.20 9.28 -11.25
CA TYR A 111 19.53 9.70 -10.03
C TYR A 111 18.54 8.62 -9.59
N PRO A 112 18.61 8.17 -8.33
CA PRO A 112 17.67 7.20 -7.81
C PRO A 112 16.28 7.84 -7.61
N LEU A 113 15.24 7.06 -7.89
CA LEU A 113 13.88 7.45 -7.57
C LEU A 113 13.66 7.39 -6.06
N VAL A 114 13.03 8.43 -5.50
CA VAL A 114 12.51 8.46 -4.13
C VAL A 114 11.08 8.93 -4.21
N LEU A 115 10.13 8.10 -3.79
CA LEU A 115 8.71 8.40 -3.93
C LEU A 115 7.90 7.80 -2.77
N TYR A 116 6.92 8.56 -2.29
CA TYR A 116 5.89 8.10 -1.36
C TYR A 116 4.50 8.27 -1.99
N LEU A 117 3.77 7.18 -2.05
CA LEU A 117 2.38 7.12 -2.51
C LEU A 117 1.48 6.81 -1.32
N SER A 118 0.84 7.84 -0.77
CA SER A 118 -0.06 7.69 0.37
C SER A 118 -1.41 7.08 -0.04
N SER A 119 -2.20 6.63 0.94
CA SER A 119 -3.59 6.19 0.74
C SER A 119 -4.49 7.32 0.17
N ALA A 120 -4.12 8.59 0.40
CA ALA A 120 -4.83 9.75 -0.16
C ALA A 120 -4.66 9.95 -1.67
N ARG A 121 -3.82 9.14 -2.36
CA ARG A 121 -3.51 9.28 -3.80
C ARG A 121 -4.74 9.22 -4.72
N LEU A 122 -5.82 8.56 -4.32
CA LEU A 122 -7.04 8.46 -5.13
C LEU A 122 -7.94 9.70 -5.00
N TRP A 123 -7.90 10.39 -3.88
CA TRP A 123 -8.85 11.44 -3.52
C TRP A 123 -8.33 12.85 -3.80
N ASN A 124 -7.02 13.00 -3.97
CA ASN A 124 -6.41 14.30 -4.22
C ASN A 124 -6.41 14.63 -5.71
N GLU A 125 -7.51 15.19 -6.19
CA GLU A 125 -7.58 15.88 -7.45
C GLU A 125 -7.11 17.33 -7.22
N ASN A 126 -5.82 17.56 -7.28
CA ASN A 126 -5.29 18.93 -7.22
C ASN A 126 -5.60 19.65 -8.53
N ARG A 127 -5.91 20.96 -8.41
CA ARG A 127 -6.20 21.84 -9.54
C ARG A 127 -5.08 21.83 -10.57
N THR A 128 -5.45 21.77 -11.82
CA THR A 128 -4.56 21.75 -12.99
C THR A 128 -3.70 23.02 -13.08
N GLY A 129 -2.37 22.84 -12.93
CA GLY A 129 -1.39 23.74 -13.50
C GLY A 129 -1.11 23.35 -14.96
N GLU A 130 -0.66 24.23 -15.79
CA GLU A 130 -0.11 23.85 -17.09
C GLU A 130 1.39 23.78 -17.02
N MET A 131 1.96 22.60 -17.31
CA MET A 131 3.39 22.47 -17.49
C MET A 131 3.76 23.01 -18.87
N SER A 132 4.49 24.12 -18.90
CA SER A 132 4.84 24.85 -20.16
C SER A 132 6.26 24.56 -20.64
N LYS A 133 7.08 23.85 -19.87
CA LYS A 133 8.46 23.52 -20.21
C LYS A 133 8.87 22.18 -19.62
N ILE A 134 9.85 21.53 -20.26
CA ILE A 134 10.46 20.31 -19.72
C ILE A 134 11.04 20.61 -18.33
N PRO A 135 10.66 19.85 -17.29
CA PRO A 135 11.17 20.05 -15.94
C PRO A 135 12.67 19.71 -15.84
N ALA A 136 13.37 20.38 -14.93
CA ALA A 136 14.71 19.96 -14.59
C ALA A 136 14.69 18.58 -13.92
N ARG A 137 15.76 17.80 -14.05
CA ARG A 137 15.84 16.44 -13.51
C ARG A 137 15.46 16.35 -12.02
N THR A 138 15.95 17.30 -11.23
CA THR A 138 15.66 17.36 -9.79
C THR A 138 14.26 17.82 -9.44
N ASP A 139 13.49 18.33 -10.40
CA ASP A 139 12.07 18.67 -10.20
C ASP A 139 11.22 17.41 -9.91
N ALA A 140 11.68 16.23 -10.34
CA ALA A 140 11.04 14.97 -9.98
C ALA A 140 10.99 14.73 -8.46
N TYR A 141 11.90 15.31 -7.69
CA TYR A 141 11.91 15.23 -6.24
C TYR A 141 10.95 16.20 -5.56
N GLN A 142 10.37 17.15 -6.30
CA GLN A 142 9.40 18.07 -5.72
C GLN A 142 8.21 17.31 -5.16
N ARG A 143 7.92 17.52 -3.87
CA ARG A 143 6.81 16.90 -3.14
C ARG A 143 6.75 15.36 -3.24
N CYS A 144 7.84 14.69 -3.58
CA CYS A 144 7.86 13.23 -3.77
C CYS A 144 7.58 12.44 -2.49
N LEU A 145 7.73 13.05 -1.31
CA LEU A 145 7.39 12.47 0.00
C LEU A 145 6.16 13.13 0.65
N ASP A 146 5.43 13.98 -0.06
CA ASP A 146 4.24 14.66 0.47
C ASP A 146 3.03 13.71 0.39
N PRO A 147 2.42 13.33 1.53
CA PRO A 147 1.27 12.43 1.55
C PRO A 147 0.02 13.02 0.88
N LYS A 148 -0.05 14.34 0.73
CA LYS A 148 -1.17 15.05 0.10
C LYS A 148 -0.97 15.28 -1.40
N ARG A 149 0.08 14.70 -2.00
CA ARG A 149 0.35 14.85 -3.41
C ARG A 149 -0.58 13.99 -4.25
N GLY A 150 -1.17 14.58 -5.29
CA GLY A 150 -1.87 13.87 -6.37
C GLY A 150 -0.95 13.61 -7.58
N ASN A 151 -1.43 12.82 -8.54
CA ASN A 151 -0.69 12.44 -9.77
C ASN A 151 -0.73 13.48 -10.88
N GLN A 152 -1.20 14.66 -10.60
CA GLN A 152 -1.42 15.71 -11.59
C GLN A 152 -0.17 16.02 -12.42
N THR A 153 1.00 16.15 -11.78
CA THR A 153 2.27 16.44 -12.47
C THR A 153 2.59 15.40 -13.54
N SER A 154 2.19 14.14 -13.36
CA SER A 154 2.47 13.06 -14.32
C SER A 154 1.59 13.21 -15.58
N PHE A 155 0.31 13.53 -15.44
CA PHE A 155 -0.57 13.79 -16.58
C PHE A 155 -0.20 15.06 -17.33
N GLU A 156 0.20 16.13 -16.62
CA GLU A 156 0.69 17.36 -17.23
C GLU A 156 1.97 17.14 -18.03
N TYR A 157 2.88 16.31 -17.53
CA TYR A 157 4.10 15.94 -18.26
C TYR A 157 3.80 15.15 -19.52
N ILE A 158 2.89 14.18 -19.48
CA ILE A 158 2.45 13.43 -20.66
C ILE A 158 1.80 14.38 -21.70
N LYS A 159 0.96 15.31 -21.24
CA LYS A 159 0.35 16.34 -22.09
C LYS A 159 1.43 17.21 -22.76
N LEU A 160 2.41 17.67 -22.01
CA LEU A 160 3.53 18.45 -22.52
C LEU A 160 4.30 17.68 -23.61
N LEU A 161 4.65 16.42 -23.33
CA LEU A 161 5.36 15.57 -24.30
C LEU A 161 4.55 15.37 -25.59
N GLY A 162 3.23 15.20 -25.49
CA GLY A 162 2.33 15.09 -26.63
C GLY A 162 2.27 16.38 -27.46
N ASN A 163 2.22 17.54 -26.81
CA ASN A 163 2.24 18.82 -27.49
C ASN A 163 3.58 19.08 -28.21
N LEU A 164 4.71 18.83 -27.51
CA LEU A 164 6.04 18.98 -28.11
C LEU A 164 6.24 18.04 -29.32
N ALA A 165 5.73 16.82 -29.25
CA ALA A 165 5.78 15.91 -30.37
C ALA A 165 5.01 16.46 -31.59
N ALA A 166 3.84 17.07 -31.37
CA ALA A 166 3.03 17.63 -32.42
C ALA A 166 3.64 18.92 -33.06
N GLU A 167 4.30 19.73 -32.23
CA GLU A 167 4.82 21.05 -32.65
C GLU A 167 6.25 20.99 -33.24
N GLU A 168 7.12 20.15 -32.61
CA GLU A 168 8.55 20.19 -32.88
C GLU A 168 9.10 18.90 -33.52
N ASN A 169 8.33 17.81 -33.55
CA ASN A 169 8.78 16.50 -33.99
C ASN A 169 7.84 15.82 -34.99
N ASP A 170 7.19 16.57 -35.83
CA ASP A 170 6.28 16.09 -36.89
C ASP A 170 5.23 15.05 -36.41
N GLY A 171 4.81 15.16 -35.15
CA GLY A 171 3.86 14.25 -34.51
C GLY A 171 4.48 12.91 -34.07
N ILE A 172 5.81 12.73 -34.19
CA ILE A 172 6.50 11.52 -33.70
C ILE A 172 6.62 11.59 -32.18
N PRO A 173 6.12 10.59 -31.42
CA PRO A 173 6.19 10.59 -29.98
C PRO A 173 7.63 10.67 -29.45
N LEU A 174 7.82 11.49 -28.41
CA LEU A 174 9.11 11.58 -27.70
C LEU A 174 9.40 10.26 -26.92
N PRO A 175 10.67 9.85 -26.76
CA PRO A 175 11.02 8.61 -26.08
C PRO A 175 10.39 8.47 -24.69
N ALA A 176 10.36 9.54 -23.89
CA ALA A 176 9.75 9.52 -22.57
C ALA A 176 8.23 9.25 -22.63
N TYR A 177 7.52 9.79 -23.62
CA TYR A 177 6.11 9.49 -23.83
C TYR A 177 5.88 8.01 -24.08
N GLU A 178 6.64 7.41 -25.01
CA GLU A 178 6.53 5.99 -25.34
C GLU A 178 6.84 5.10 -24.15
N VAL A 179 7.87 5.43 -23.37
CA VAL A 179 8.24 4.68 -22.14
C VAL A 179 7.08 4.66 -21.16
N ILE A 180 6.48 5.83 -20.88
CA ILE A 180 5.37 5.94 -19.93
C ILE A 180 4.13 5.18 -20.44
N MET A 181 3.76 5.39 -21.73
CA MET A 181 2.58 4.74 -22.29
C MET A 181 2.75 3.23 -22.42
N ASN A 182 3.96 2.74 -22.69
CA ASN A 182 4.25 1.31 -22.70
C ASN A 182 4.14 0.70 -21.30
N ALA A 183 4.57 1.40 -20.25
CA ALA A 183 4.39 0.95 -18.88
C ALA A 183 2.89 0.80 -18.52
N VAL A 184 2.06 1.77 -18.93
CA VAL A 184 0.61 1.70 -18.73
C VAL A 184 0.01 0.54 -19.53
N ARG A 185 0.36 0.38 -20.81
CA ARG A 185 -0.11 -0.75 -21.64
C ARG A 185 0.27 -2.08 -20.99
N TYR A 186 1.51 -2.21 -20.54
CA TYR A 186 1.97 -3.42 -19.87
C TYR A 186 1.15 -3.73 -18.61
N SER A 187 0.89 -2.73 -17.78
CA SER A 187 0.12 -2.92 -16.55
C SER A 187 -1.32 -3.38 -16.81
N LEU A 188 -1.87 -3.05 -17.98
CA LEU A 188 -3.24 -3.40 -18.38
C LEU A 188 -3.31 -4.57 -19.38
N LYS A 189 -2.21 -5.24 -19.68
CA LYS A 189 -2.10 -6.21 -20.81
C LYS A 189 -3.12 -7.33 -20.80
N GLU A 190 -3.58 -7.77 -19.62
CA GLU A 190 -4.55 -8.87 -19.51
C GLU A 190 -6.01 -8.39 -19.55
N GLU A 191 -6.23 -7.11 -19.31
CA GLU A 191 -7.55 -6.48 -19.36
C GLU A 191 -7.88 -5.89 -20.73
N LEU A 192 -6.85 -5.65 -21.54
CA LEU A 192 -7.03 -5.13 -22.89
C LEU A 192 -7.42 -6.27 -23.83
N SER A 193 -8.53 -6.11 -24.53
CA SER A 193 -8.90 -6.98 -25.63
C SER A 193 -8.01 -6.73 -26.84
N GLU A 194 -7.92 -7.71 -27.72
CA GLU A 194 -7.14 -7.61 -28.95
C GLU A 194 -7.57 -6.38 -29.78
N GLY A 195 -6.58 -5.59 -30.18
CA GLY A 195 -6.79 -4.37 -30.96
C GLY A 195 -7.16 -3.10 -30.15
N GLN A 196 -7.38 -3.20 -28.84
CA GLN A 196 -7.51 -2.01 -27.99
C GLN A 196 -6.16 -1.30 -27.82
N GLN A 197 -6.20 0.04 -27.75
CA GLN A 197 -5.02 0.87 -27.63
C GLN A 197 -5.11 1.78 -26.41
N VAL A 198 -4.04 1.86 -25.63
CA VAL A 198 -3.91 2.87 -24.57
C VAL A 198 -3.18 4.06 -25.15
N LEU A 199 -3.74 5.24 -25.00
CA LEU A 199 -3.21 6.50 -25.52
C LEU A 199 -3.51 7.66 -24.58
N TYR A 200 -2.79 8.75 -24.72
CA TYR A 200 -3.18 10.01 -24.13
C TYR A 200 -4.11 10.76 -25.10
N SER A 201 -5.30 11.07 -24.65
CA SER A 201 -6.27 11.83 -25.45
C SER A 201 -6.12 13.33 -25.19
N SER A 202 -5.55 14.07 -26.14
CA SER A 202 -5.45 15.53 -26.07
C SER A 202 -6.83 16.21 -25.98
N ARG A 203 -7.87 15.58 -26.54
CA ARG A 203 -9.24 16.10 -26.48
C ARG A 203 -9.79 16.14 -25.05
N TYR A 204 -9.46 15.14 -24.24
CA TYR A 204 -9.96 15.01 -22.88
C TYR A 204 -8.90 15.34 -21.81
N GLY A 205 -7.64 15.48 -22.21
CA GLY A 205 -6.54 15.80 -21.31
C GLY A 205 -6.13 14.65 -20.37
N GLU A 206 -6.46 13.40 -20.71
CA GLU A 206 -6.23 12.24 -19.88
C GLU A 206 -5.87 10.97 -20.68
N ILE A 207 -5.37 9.96 -19.98
CA ILE A 207 -5.16 8.62 -20.56
C ILE A 207 -6.52 8.02 -20.94
N ALA A 208 -6.57 7.31 -22.05
CA ALA A 208 -7.79 6.69 -22.54
C ALA A 208 -7.51 5.33 -23.19
N VAL A 209 -8.50 4.47 -23.19
CA VAL A 209 -8.51 3.22 -23.94
C VAL A 209 -9.38 3.40 -25.18
N LYS A 210 -8.78 3.24 -26.35
CA LYS A 210 -9.49 3.26 -27.63
C LYS A 210 -9.81 1.84 -28.05
N ASN A 211 -11.09 1.58 -28.27
CA ASN A 211 -11.62 0.31 -28.76
C ASN A 211 -11.42 0.16 -30.27
N THR A 212 -11.54 -1.08 -30.77
CA THR A 212 -11.47 -1.39 -32.20
C THR A 212 -12.55 -0.75 -33.05
N ASP A 213 -13.70 -0.48 -32.47
CA ASP A 213 -14.82 0.25 -33.10
C ASP A 213 -14.61 1.78 -33.12
N GLY A 214 -13.48 2.26 -32.59
CA GLY A 214 -13.15 3.68 -32.50
C GLY A 214 -13.71 4.40 -31.28
N THR A 215 -14.50 3.76 -30.44
CA THR A 215 -14.96 4.34 -29.18
C THR A 215 -13.82 4.54 -28.21
N VAL A 216 -13.88 5.58 -27.39
CA VAL A 216 -12.83 5.96 -26.44
C VAL A 216 -13.40 5.97 -25.04
N ILE A 217 -12.80 5.18 -24.17
CA ILE A 217 -13.09 5.16 -22.72
C ILE A 217 -12.01 5.96 -22.01
N ASN A 218 -12.40 7.06 -21.41
CA ASN A 218 -11.49 7.93 -20.68
C ASN A 218 -11.11 7.35 -19.34
N PHE A 219 -9.92 7.73 -18.83
CA PHE A 219 -9.42 7.36 -17.51
C PHE A 219 -10.45 7.65 -16.39
N SER A 220 -11.11 8.80 -16.43
CA SER A 220 -12.14 9.18 -15.46
C SER A 220 -13.37 8.26 -15.45
N ALA A 221 -13.64 7.55 -16.54
CA ALA A 221 -14.73 6.58 -16.66
C ALA A 221 -14.33 5.14 -16.25
N LEU A 222 -13.06 4.90 -15.98
CA LEU A 222 -12.58 3.61 -15.50
C LEU A 222 -12.94 3.40 -14.02
N SER A 223 -13.01 2.14 -13.60
CA SER A 223 -13.19 1.82 -12.17
C SER A 223 -12.00 2.32 -11.33
N ASP A 224 -12.23 2.52 -10.03
CA ASP A 224 -11.20 3.00 -9.10
C ASP A 224 -9.95 2.11 -9.08
N GLY A 225 -10.12 0.80 -9.23
CA GLY A 225 -9.02 -0.15 -9.30
C GLY A 225 -8.10 0.11 -10.50
N TYR A 226 -8.67 0.23 -11.70
CA TYR A 226 -7.88 0.59 -12.90
C TYR A 226 -7.19 1.94 -12.74
N ARG A 227 -7.92 2.93 -12.24
CA ARG A 227 -7.36 4.26 -11.99
C ARG A 227 -6.19 4.22 -11.03
N ASN A 228 -6.27 3.40 -9.97
CA ASN A 228 -5.20 3.26 -9.00
C ASN A 228 -3.92 2.67 -9.62
N VAL A 229 -4.03 1.56 -10.35
CA VAL A 229 -2.87 0.94 -11.03
C VAL A 229 -2.23 1.90 -12.02
N ILE A 230 -3.04 2.53 -12.88
CA ILE A 230 -2.55 3.50 -13.87
C ILE A 230 -1.86 4.68 -13.16
N LYS A 231 -2.43 5.21 -12.07
CA LYS A 231 -1.82 6.29 -11.29
C LYS A 231 -0.46 5.90 -10.73
N ILE A 232 -0.35 4.73 -10.10
CA ILE A 232 0.91 4.24 -9.53
C ILE A 232 1.97 4.12 -10.63
N VAL A 233 1.67 3.39 -11.70
CA VAL A 233 2.61 3.13 -12.79
C VAL A 233 3.02 4.42 -13.51
N THR A 234 2.06 5.27 -13.83
CA THR A 234 2.31 6.55 -14.52
C THR A 234 3.18 7.48 -13.67
N ASP A 235 2.93 7.56 -12.36
CA ASP A 235 3.69 8.46 -11.48
C ASP A 235 5.15 8.00 -11.33
N ILE A 236 5.37 6.70 -11.14
CA ILE A 236 6.72 6.12 -11.08
C ILE A 236 7.45 6.35 -12.40
N ALA A 237 6.85 5.93 -13.53
CA ALA A 237 7.46 6.03 -14.85
C ALA A 237 7.78 7.49 -15.24
N THR A 238 6.87 8.42 -15.00
CA THR A 238 7.08 9.85 -15.29
C THR A 238 8.27 10.40 -14.50
N LYS A 239 8.34 10.12 -13.20
CA LYS A 239 9.45 10.59 -12.37
C LYS A 239 10.79 10.01 -12.81
N MET A 240 10.83 8.73 -13.18
CA MET A 240 12.04 8.12 -13.73
C MET A 240 12.46 8.77 -15.04
N CYS A 241 11.53 9.07 -15.94
CA CYS A 241 11.83 9.76 -17.20
C CYS A 241 12.35 11.19 -16.98
N ILE A 242 11.82 11.92 -15.98
CA ILE A 242 12.34 13.24 -15.62
C ILE A 242 13.73 13.14 -14.99
N LEU A 243 13.96 12.17 -14.08
CA LEU A 243 15.25 12.00 -13.41
C LEU A 243 16.37 11.59 -14.36
N ASN A 244 16.10 10.66 -15.28
CA ASN A 244 17.12 10.02 -16.11
C ASN A 244 16.73 9.99 -17.59
N PRO A 245 16.50 11.16 -18.23
CA PRO A 245 16.00 11.22 -19.61
C PRO A 245 16.96 10.61 -20.64
N TYR A 246 18.26 10.62 -20.38
CA TYR A 246 19.29 10.08 -21.26
C TYR A 246 19.28 8.53 -21.34
N LEU A 247 18.63 7.85 -20.41
CA LEU A 247 18.47 6.38 -20.48
C LEU A 247 17.47 5.94 -21.55
N GLY A 248 16.69 6.85 -22.11
CA GLY A 248 15.76 6.58 -23.21
C GLY A 248 14.80 5.44 -22.87
N LYS A 249 14.78 4.39 -23.69
CA LYS A 249 13.90 3.22 -23.52
C LYS A 249 14.20 2.39 -22.28
N ASP A 250 15.43 2.45 -21.78
CA ASP A 250 15.90 1.65 -20.65
C ASP A 250 15.65 2.34 -19.30
N THR A 251 15.01 3.50 -19.30
CA THR A 251 14.80 4.34 -18.10
C THR A 251 14.16 3.56 -16.95
N LEU A 252 13.11 2.77 -17.20
CA LEU A 252 12.41 2.03 -16.16
C LEU A 252 13.22 0.87 -15.60
N ILE A 253 14.03 0.23 -16.45
CA ILE A 253 14.84 -0.94 -16.10
C ILE A 253 16.12 -0.52 -15.37
N LEU A 254 16.70 0.62 -15.73
CA LEU A 254 18.01 1.04 -15.22
C LEU A 254 17.96 2.01 -14.05
N THR A 255 16.85 2.72 -13.84
CA THR A 255 16.71 3.67 -12.73
C THR A 255 16.52 2.94 -11.40
N PRO A 256 17.47 3.03 -10.45
CA PRO A 256 17.29 2.49 -9.11
C PRO A 256 16.39 3.40 -8.29
N GLY A 257 15.82 2.88 -7.19
CA GLY A 257 15.07 3.74 -6.29
C GLY A 257 14.40 3.03 -5.14
N ILE A 258 13.70 3.83 -4.32
CA ILE A 258 12.84 3.35 -3.24
C ILE A 258 11.48 4.00 -3.40
N VAL A 259 10.46 3.18 -3.49
CA VAL A 259 9.06 3.60 -3.57
C VAL A 259 8.31 3.04 -2.36
N VAL A 260 7.74 3.94 -1.58
CA VAL A 260 6.90 3.59 -0.43
C VAL A 260 5.44 3.74 -0.85
N ILE A 261 4.64 2.69 -0.67
CA ILE A 261 3.22 2.69 -1.03
C ILE A 261 2.39 2.32 0.20
N ASP A 262 1.53 3.23 0.63
CA ASP A 262 0.59 2.98 1.69
C ASP A 262 -0.71 2.41 1.12
N GLU A 263 -1.26 1.38 1.78
CA GLU A 263 -2.46 0.66 1.33
C GLU A 263 -2.38 0.27 -0.17
N LEU A 264 -1.44 -0.62 -0.51
CA LEU A 264 -1.26 -1.06 -1.91
C LEU A 264 -2.54 -1.66 -2.50
N ASP A 265 -3.35 -2.33 -1.68
CA ASP A 265 -4.64 -2.96 -2.02
C ASP A 265 -5.80 -1.99 -2.21
N LEU A 266 -5.61 -0.68 -1.93
CA LEU A 266 -6.67 0.32 -1.94
C LEU A 266 -7.46 0.30 -3.26
N SER A 267 -8.77 0.04 -3.15
CA SER A 267 -9.73 -0.05 -4.28
C SER A 267 -9.40 -1.10 -5.36
N LEU A 268 -8.42 -1.97 -5.13
CA LEU A 268 -8.09 -3.05 -6.08
C LEU A 268 -9.05 -4.24 -5.92
N HIS A 269 -9.57 -4.72 -7.05
CA HIS A 269 -10.25 -6.01 -7.09
C HIS A 269 -9.27 -7.15 -6.74
N PRO A 270 -9.70 -8.26 -6.10
CA PRO A 270 -8.81 -9.38 -5.74
C PRO A 270 -7.92 -9.89 -6.88
N THR A 271 -8.41 -9.91 -8.11
CA THR A 271 -7.61 -10.28 -9.28
C THR A 271 -6.40 -9.36 -9.46
N TRP A 272 -6.57 -8.04 -9.27
CA TRP A 272 -5.50 -7.06 -9.34
C TRP A 272 -4.53 -7.17 -8.15
N GLN A 273 -5.06 -7.46 -6.96
CA GLN A 273 -4.25 -7.63 -5.76
C GLN A 273 -3.23 -8.77 -5.90
N ARG A 274 -3.58 -9.84 -6.63
CA ARG A 274 -2.67 -10.97 -6.92
C ARG A 274 -1.57 -10.64 -7.92
N ARG A 275 -1.73 -9.59 -8.72
CA ARG A 275 -0.85 -9.30 -9.86
C ARG A 275 -0.04 -8.02 -9.69
N ILE A 276 -0.48 -7.10 -8.84
CA ILE A 276 0.14 -5.79 -8.72
C ILE A 276 1.62 -5.86 -8.32
N VAL A 277 1.99 -6.83 -7.48
CA VAL A 277 3.37 -7.02 -7.03
C VAL A 277 4.26 -7.40 -8.22
N ASP A 278 3.84 -8.38 -9.03
CA ASP A 278 4.60 -8.82 -10.21
C ASP A 278 4.70 -7.71 -11.25
N ILE A 279 3.60 -6.99 -11.51
CA ILE A 279 3.60 -5.85 -12.43
C ILE A 279 4.64 -4.80 -12.00
N LEU A 280 4.70 -4.47 -10.72
CA LEU A 280 5.66 -3.48 -10.22
C LEU A 280 7.10 -3.98 -10.30
N LYS A 281 7.37 -5.25 -9.96
CA LYS A 281 8.70 -5.86 -10.05
C LYS A 281 9.20 -5.95 -11.50
N GLU A 282 8.33 -6.35 -12.43
CA GLU A 282 8.67 -6.49 -13.83
C GLU A 282 8.91 -5.15 -14.52
N LEU A 283 8.09 -4.13 -14.23
CA LEU A 283 8.27 -2.80 -14.81
C LEU A 283 9.47 -2.05 -14.22
N PHE A 284 9.77 -2.25 -12.93
CA PHE A 284 10.76 -1.45 -12.19
C PHE A 284 11.75 -2.32 -11.40
N PRO A 285 12.54 -3.17 -12.09
CA PRO A 285 13.35 -4.22 -11.45
C PRO A 285 14.47 -3.71 -10.52
N LYS A 286 14.83 -2.43 -10.60
CA LYS A 286 15.83 -1.80 -9.72
C LYS A 286 15.23 -0.95 -8.61
N VAL A 287 13.91 -1.00 -8.44
CA VAL A 287 13.21 -0.28 -7.38
C VAL A 287 12.94 -1.20 -6.21
N GLN A 288 13.30 -0.76 -5.01
CA GLN A 288 12.84 -1.37 -3.78
C GLN A 288 11.47 -0.81 -3.44
N PHE A 289 10.46 -1.67 -3.42
CA PHE A 289 9.12 -1.32 -2.94
C PHE A 289 8.99 -1.62 -1.46
N ILE A 290 8.43 -0.67 -0.69
CA ILE A 290 8.07 -0.83 0.71
C ILE A 290 6.59 -0.53 0.81
N CYS A 291 5.78 -1.59 0.90
CA CYS A 291 4.33 -1.48 0.82
C CYS A 291 3.66 -1.85 2.14
N ALA A 292 2.61 -1.12 2.52
CA ALA A 292 1.66 -1.60 3.51
C ALA A 292 0.44 -2.18 2.79
N THR A 293 -0.11 -3.25 3.33
CA THR A 293 -1.32 -3.88 2.81
C THR A 293 -2.10 -4.58 3.92
N HIS A 294 -3.40 -4.65 3.74
CA HIS A 294 -4.33 -5.46 4.53
C HIS A 294 -4.96 -6.58 3.68
N SER A 295 -4.33 -6.94 2.54
CA SER A 295 -4.87 -7.93 1.62
C SER A 295 -4.18 -9.28 1.74
N PRO A 296 -4.90 -10.35 2.07
CA PRO A 296 -4.36 -11.70 2.03
C PRO A 296 -3.99 -12.12 0.60
N PHE A 297 -4.62 -11.56 -0.45
CA PHE A 297 -4.29 -11.84 -1.84
C PHE A 297 -2.93 -11.28 -2.25
N ILE A 298 -2.54 -10.11 -1.72
CA ILE A 298 -1.18 -9.56 -1.92
C ILE A 298 -0.17 -10.39 -1.16
N ILE A 299 -0.45 -10.75 0.11
CA ILE A 299 0.45 -11.58 0.92
C ILE A 299 0.70 -12.93 0.24
N GLN A 300 -0.34 -13.56 -0.32
CA GLN A 300 -0.23 -14.82 -1.06
C GLN A 300 0.68 -14.74 -2.30
N SER A 301 0.80 -13.56 -2.91
CA SER A 301 1.62 -13.32 -4.11
C SER A 301 3.08 -12.96 -3.82
N LEU A 302 3.48 -12.87 -2.55
CA LEU A 302 4.85 -12.54 -2.16
C LEU A 302 5.77 -13.75 -2.25
N GLU A 303 7.03 -13.49 -2.54
CA GLU A 303 8.10 -14.49 -2.46
C GLU A 303 8.61 -14.64 -1.02
N PRO A 304 9.28 -15.77 -0.68
CA PRO A 304 9.89 -15.96 0.63
C PRO A 304 10.79 -14.80 1.05
N GLY A 305 10.60 -14.29 2.27
CA GLY A 305 11.37 -13.17 2.82
C GLY A 305 10.90 -11.77 2.43
N GLU A 306 9.81 -11.64 1.66
CA GLU A 306 9.24 -10.33 1.29
C GLU A 306 8.20 -9.81 2.30
N LEU A 307 7.62 -10.69 3.12
CA LEU A 307 6.66 -10.30 4.15
C LEU A 307 7.38 -9.89 5.43
N ILE A 308 7.01 -8.74 5.97
CA ILE A 308 7.43 -8.25 7.30
C ILE A 308 6.18 -8.01 8.13
N THR A 309 6.03 -8.75 9.22
CA THR A 309 4.98 -8.54 10.22
C THR A 309 5.53 -7.70 11.37
N LEU A 310 4.74 -6.72 11.84
CA LEU A 310 5.18 -5.81 12.92
C LEU A 310 4.92 -6.39 14.31
N ASP A 311 3.93 -7.28 14.45
CA ASP A 311 3.43 -7.79 15.73
C ASP A 311 3.99 -9.16 16.12
N SER A 312 4.54 -9.91 15.18
CA SER A 312 5.09 -11.25 15.40
C SER A 312 6.28 -11.53 14.48
N ILE A 313 7.22 -12.34 14.94
CA ILE A 313 8.23 -12.93 14.06
C ILE A 313 7.58 -14.19 13.51
N LEU A 314 7.15 -14.14 12.26
CA LEU A 314 6.62 -15.31 11.57
C LEU A 314 7.79 -15.96 10.83
N ASP A 315 8.10 -17.21 11.19
CA ASP A 315 9.14 -18.01 10.53
C ASP A 315 8.60 -18.80 9.31
N GLU A 316 7.31 -18.63 8.98
CA GLU A 316 6.62 -19.40 7.95
C GLU A 316 6.49 -18.64 6.62
N GLU A 317 6.62 -19.39 5.53
CA GLU A 317 6.38 -18.89 4.18
C GLU A 317 4.89 -18.93 3.86
N TYR A 318 4.32 -17.79 3.49
CA TYR A 318 2.89 -17.66 3.17
C TYR A 318 2.59 -17.74 1.66
N SER A 319 3.61 -17.76 0.82
CA SER A 319 3.47 -18.02 -0.61
C SER A 319 2.96 -19.44 -0.82
N GLY A 320 1.77 -19.59 -1.36
CA GLY A 320 1.14 -20.90 -1.59
C GLY A 320 0.23 -21.39 -0.47
N GLN A 321 0.07 -20.65 0.62
CA GLN A 321 -0.95 -20.93 1.62
C GLN A 321 -2.34 -20.48 1.17
N SER A 322 -3.39 -20.98 1.82
CA SER A 322 -4.75 -20.56 1.54
C SER A 322 -4.99 -19.12 2.04
N ILE A 323 -5.99 -18.47 1.48
CA ILE A 323 -6.39 -17.12 1.92
C ILE A 323 -6.85 -17.15 3.37
N GLU A 324 -7.49 -18.24 3.78
CA GLU A 324 -7.97 -18.48 5.13
C GLU A 324 -6.81 -18.57 6.11
N ASP A 325 -5.78 -19.37 5.79
CA ASP A 325 -4.60 -19.51 6.64
C ASP A 325 -3.86 -18.19 6.81
N ILE A 326 -3.68 -17.44 5.72
CA ILE A 326 -3.08 -16.10 5.77
C ILE A 326 -3.92 -15.15 6.64
N ALA A 327 -5.24 -15.19 6.50
CA ALA A 327 -6.12 -14.33 7.29
C ALA A 327 -6.07 -14.70 8.79
N GLU A 328 -5.97 -15.99 9.13
CA GLU A 328 -5.90 -16.43 10.51
C GLU A 328 -4.53 -16.16 11.13
N ASP A 329 -3.45 -16.56 10.47
CA ASP A 329 -2.10 -16.53 11.03
C ASP A 329 -1.43 -15.15 10.99
N VAL A 330 -1.61 -14.42 9.87
CA VAL A 330 -0.97 -13.12 9.66
C VAL A 330 -1.86 -11.97 10.12
N MET A 331 -3.17 -12.06 9.85
CA MET A 331 -4.11 -10.96 10.08
C MET A 331 -4.91 -11.12 11.38
N ASN A 332 -4.72 -12.22 12.12
CA ASN A 332 -5.41 -12.53 13.38
C ASN A 332 -6.95 -12.57 13.25
N VAL A 333 -7.47 -12.97 12.09
CA VAL A 333 -8.90 -13.18 11.87
C VAL A 333 -9.28 -14.56 12.37
N LYS A 334 -10.09 -14.65 13.41
CA LYS A 334 -10.52 -15.95 13.94
C LYS A 334 -11.45 -16.64 12.94
N ILE A 335 -11.13 -17.88 12.56
CA ILE A 335 -11.95 -18.75 11.70
C ILE A 335 -12.39 -17.99 10.43
N ALA A 336 -11.42 -17.64 9.59
CA ALA A 336 -11.61 -16.79 8.40
C ALA A 336 -12.59 -17.39 7.38
N GLN A 337 -12.82 -18.70 7.39
CA GLN A 337 -13.77 -19.41 6.53
C GLN A 337 -15.23 -19.02 6.79
N TYR A 338 -15.55 -18.52 7.98
CA TYR A 338 -16.95 -18.30 8.39
C TYR A 338 -17.19 -16.85 8.84
N SER A 339 -18.42 -16.39 8.65
CA SER A 339 -18.86 -15.12 9.22
C SER A 339 -18.90 -15.21 10.76
N GLU A 340 -18.75 -14.08 11.45
CA GLU A 340 -18.86 -14.01 12.93
C GLU A 340 -20.12 -14.70 13.46
N LYS A 341 -21.27 -14.53 12.76
CA LYS A 341 -22.52 -15.17 13.14
C LYS A 341 -22.52 -16.69 12.99
N LYS A 342 -21.79 -17.20 12.01
CA LYS A 342 -21.62 -18.65 11.85
C LYS A 342 -20.66 -19.21 12.91
N VAL A 343 -19.65 -18.44 13.29
CA VAL A 343 -18.77 -18.78 14.42
C VAL A 343 -19.55 -18.78 15.74
N GLU A 344 -20.41 -17.76 16.00
CA GLU A 344 -21.30 -17.75 17.17
C GLU A 344 -22.21 -18.99 17.21
N MET A 345 -22.70 -19.46 16.07
CA MET A 345 -23.50 -20.67 15.96
C MET A 345 -22.70 -21.93 16.38
N TYR A 346 -21.44 -22.04 15.91
CA TYR A 346 -20.57 -23.17 16.30
C TYR A 346 -20.23 -23.12 17.79
N GLU A 347 -19.94 -21.95 18.33
CA GLU A 347 -19.69 -21.75 19.77
C GLU A 347 -20.92 -22.10 20.62
N ALA A 348 -22.11 -21.70 20.15
CA ALA A 348 -23.38 -22.04 20.81
C ALA A 348 -23.62 -23.54 20.79
N ALA A 349 -23.32 -24.20 19.65
CA ALA A 349 -23.41 -25.65 19.53
C ALA A 349 -22.44 -26.38 20.50
N GLU A 350 -21.18 -25.89 20.58
CA GLU A 350 -20.20 -26.47 21.50
C GLU A 350 -20.63 -26.36 22.97
N LYS A 351 -21.13 -25.18 23.38
CA LYS A 351 -21.65 -24.95 24.74
C LYS A 351 -22.84 -25.85 25.05
N TYR A 352 -23.77 -25.97 24.08
CA TYR A 352 -24.91 -26.86 24.23
C TYR A 352 -24.51 -28.34 24.39
N PHE A 353 -23.58 -28.84 23.55
CA PHE A 353 -23.09 -30.22 23.68
C PHE A 353 -22.29 -30.47 24.97
N LYS A 354 -21.51 -29.50 25.44
CA LYS A 354 -20.83 -29.59 26.73
C LYS A 354 -21.83 -29.63 27.88
N ALA A 355 -22.90 -28.83 27.86
CA ALA A 355 -23.95 -28.86 28.85
C ALA A 355 -24.68 -30.21 28.87
N LEU A 356 -25.01 -30.77 27.70
CA LEU A 356 -25.59 -32.11 27.59
C LEU A 356 -24.71 -33.23 28.20
N LYS A 357 -23.38 -33.19 28.00
CA LYS A 357 -22.45 -34.16 28.56
C LYS A 357 -22.28 -34.04 30.07
N ASN A 358 -22.27 -32.80 30.58
CA ASN A 358 -21.96 -32.53 32.00
C ASN A 358 -23.20 -32.57 32.90
N ALA A 359 -24.34 -33.07 32.40
CA ALA A 359 -25.61 -33.14 33.15
C ALA A 359 -26.01 -31.80 33.81
N ALA A 360 -25.91 -30.71 33.06
CA ALA A 360 -26.37 -29.37 33.47
C ALA A 360 -27.89 -29.38 33.75
N SER A 361 -28.40 -28.32 34.38
CA SER A 361 -29.82 -28.22 34.68
C SER A 361 -30.67 -28.23 33.38
N ASN A 362 -31.91 -28.74 33.47
CA ASN A 362 -32.81 -28.76 32.29
C ASN A 362 -33.10 -27.34 31.74
N GLU A 363 -33.16 -26.30 32.62
CA GLU A 363 -33.35 -24.91 32.24
C GLU A 363 -32.18 -24.40 31.43
N ASP A 364 -30.94 -24.65 31.88
CA ASP A 364 -29.73 -24.21 31.13
C ASP A 364 -29.63 -24.89 29.75
N ILE A 365 -30.01 -26.17 29.65
CA ILE A 365 -30.01 -26.90 28.38
C ILE A 365 -31.06 -26.35 27.39
N GLU A 366 -32.27 -26.01 27.88
CA GLU A 366 -33.32 -25.43 27.02
C GLU A 366 -32.93 -24.02 26.52
N GLU A 367 -32.34 -23.17 27.36
CA GLU A 367 -31.88 -21.85 26.93
C GLU A 367 -30.76 -21.93 25.89
N LEU A 368 -29.78 -22.79 26.08
CA LEU A 368 -28.70 -23.01 25.10
C LEU A 368 -29.22 -23.59 23.78
N LYS A 369 -30.25 -24.46 23.85
CA LYS A 369 -30.90 -25.00 22.68
C LYS A 369 -31.64 -23.92 21.89
N ASP A 370 -32.46 -23.11 22.53
CA ASP A 370 -33.22 -22.03 21.87
C ASP A 370 -32.28 -21.02 21.19
N ARG A 371 -31.16 -20.69 21.83
CA ARG A 371 -30.12 -19.85 21.22
C ARG A 371 -29.53 -20.53 19.98
N LEU A 372 -29.19 -21.80 20.07
CA LEU A 372 -28.62 -22.57 18.95
C LEU A 372 -29.62 -22.69 17.80
N ASP A 373 -30.88 -23.01 18.09
CA ASP A 373 -31.94 -23.14 17.07
C ASP A 373 -32.16 -21.80 16.34
N THR A 374 -32.13 -20.68 17.06
CA THR A 374 -32.24 -19.33 16.48
C THR A 374 -31.09 -19.02 15.52
N LEU A 375 -29.86 -19.36 15.88
CA LEU A 375 -28.68 -19.15 15.03
C LEU A 375 -28.64 -20.13 13.87
N SER A 376 -28.97 -21.40 14.10
CA SER A 376 -28.95 -22.46 13.08
C SER A 376 -29.98 -22.23 11.99
N ALA A 377 -31.16 -21.69 12.32
CA ALA A 377 -32.19 -21.38 11.33
C ALA A 377 -31.72 -20.36 10.27
N ARG A 378 -30.76 -19.51 10.61
CA ARG A 378 -30.27 -18.43 9.72
C ARG A 378 -28.90 -18.72 9.10
N TYR A 379 -28.02 -19.43 9.81
CA TYR A 379 -26.60 -19.53 9.47
C TYR A 379 -26.12 -20.97 9.20
N SER A 380 -26.95 -21.99 9.45
CA SER A 380 -26.64 -23.36 9.07
C SER A 380 -27.01 -23.62 7.63
N ASP A 381 -26.04 -24.01 6.83
CA ASP A 381 -26.18 -24.45 5.43
C ASP A 381 -26.21 -25.99 5.31
N ASN A 382 -26.15 -26.70 6.43
CA ASN A 382 -26.15 -28.16 6.46
C ASN A 382 -27.42 -28.72 7.16
N PRO A 383 -28.50 -29.08 6.41
CA PRO A 383 -29.71 -29.67 6.98
C PRO A 383 -29.44 -30.98 7.75
N ALA A 384 -28.44 -31.76 7.33
CA ALA A 384 -28.08 -33.02 8.01
C ALA A 384 -27.50 -32.76 9.39
N TYR A 385 -26.72 -31.69 9.55
CA TYR A 385 -26.18 -31.27 10.85
C TYR A 385 -27.31 -30.84 11.81
N ASN A 386 -28.28 -30.08 11.33
CA ASN A 386 -29.45 -29.67 12.11
C ASN A 386 -30.30 -30.88 12.55
N ALA A 387 -30.52 -31.80 11.63
CA ALA A 387 -31.24 -33.04 11.94
C ALA A 387 -30.50 -33.91 12.97
N TRP A 388 -29.18 -34.03 12.86
CA TRP A 388 -28.33 -34.75 13.83
C TRP A 388 -28.36 -34.09 15.21
N MET A 389 -28.31 -32.78 15.30
CA MET A 389 -28.41 -32.05 16.56
C MET A 389 -29.76 -32.24 17.24
N GLN A 390 -30.85 -32.23 16.48
CA GLN A 390 -32.21 -32.54 17.01
C GLN A 390 -32.32 -33.96 17.52
N LEU A 391 -31.74 -34.95 16.82
CA LEU A 391 -31.70 -36.35 17.28
C LEU A 391 -30.96 -36.48 18.61
N LYS A 392 -29.77 -35.84 18.74
CA LYS A 392 -28.98 -35.86 19.99
C LYS A 392 -29.72 -35.24 21.18
N TYR A 393 -30.46 -34.16 20.95
CA TYR A 393 -31.32 -33.56 21.97
C TYR A 393 -32.45 -34.51 22.41
N LEU A 394 -33.11 -35.16 21.45
CA LEU A 394 -34.19 -36.09 21.75
C LEU A 394 -33.69 -37.34 22.51
N GLU A 395 -32.54 -37.88 22.11
CA GLU A 395 -31.88 -38.97 22.84
C GLU A 395 -31.65 -38.60 24.31
N LYS A 396 -31.06 -37.43 24.55
CA LYS A 396 -30.73 -36.97 25.92
C LYS A 396 -31.99 -36.65 26.72
N LYS A 397 -33.02 -36.06 26.12
CA LYS A 397 -34.31 -35.81 26.77
C LYS A 397 -35.02 -37.12 27.17
N ALA A 398 -34.87 -38.16 26.37
CA ALA A 398 -35.38 -39.50 26.71
C ALA A 398 -34.63 -40.14 27.89
N GLU A 399 -33.28 -40.07 27.89
CA GLU A 399 -32.43 -40.51 29.02
C GLU A 399 -32.79 -39.79 30.33
N MET A 400 -32.97 -38.46 30.31
CA MET A 400 -33.34 -37.69 31.48
C MET A 400 -34.74 -38.01 31.99
N LYS A 401 -35.71 -38.30 31.11
CA LYS A 401 -37.02 -38.76 31.52
C LYS A 401 -36.98 -40.13 32.20
N ASN A 402 -36.19 -41.06 31.65
CA ASN A 402 -36.02 -42.39 32.24
C ASN A 402 -35.31 -42.35 33.58
N ASN A 403 -34.36 -41.44 33.77
CA ASN A 403 -33.67 -41.21 35.05
C ASN A 403 -34.53 -40.48 36.10
N ALA A 404 -35.56 -39.69 35.68
CA ALA A 404 -36.48 -38.96 36.56
C ALA A 404 -37.70 -39.83 36.97
N THR A 405 -38.00 -40.90 36.22
CA THR A 405 -39.06 -41.86 36.53
C THR A 405 -38.53 -43.09 37.30
N GLY A 406 -37.28 -43.03 37.81
CA GLY A 406 -36.57 -43.99 38.66
C GLY A 406 -37.40 -45.17 39.16
N GLU A 407 -37.76 -46.10 38.30
CA GLU A 407 -38.13 -47.47 38.49
C GLU A 407 -37.45 -48.34 37.44
#